data_f42494f2a25c18dd45e146810a2f9256
#
_entry.id   f42494f2a25c18dd45e146810a2f9256
#
_cell.length_a   1.000
_cell.length_b   1.000
_cell.length_c   1.000
_cell.angle_alpha   90.00
_cell.angle_beta   90.00
_cell.angle_gamma   90.00
#
_symmetry.space_group_name_H-M   'P 1'
#
loop_
_entity.id
_entity.type
_entity.pdbx_description
1 polymer ?
#
loop_
_entity_poly.entity_id
_entity_poly.type
_entity_poly.pdbx_seq_one_letter_code
_entity_poly.pdbx_strand_id
1 'polypeptide(L)'
;MNGTEDIFFSLLRSGLWGSGPADLAGEEPDWDSIFTLARRQAVFGLVFRGASMLPENQMPPMPERMKLMVEAGKIEKQAAKVKGTAREVVATLTEAGFSPLVFKGPSVGKYYREPGLRASGDVDVWVLQRLEAAADLFRDKGLTVMKEADGAFRFAMDGVTVELHRRYYDLHVSPGKLPEVPSACAELLMLSSHILKHAIGVGIGLKQFCDMAMAFSALDGKYDQEELGTCIRKCGLRRWNDLLCSFLAEFLGSPAETLPAYRTMSASPLLRIVMEGGNFGQHADGFRLSKSYTVRRFLGRLPFSLRISPRETFGTLLDLTKGNL
;
A
#
# COMPACT_ATOMS: atom_id res chain seq x y z
N MET A 1 3.65 11.66 -19.66
CA MET A 1 4.03 10.23 -19.62
C MET A 1 4.49 9.86 -21.02
N ASN A 2 5.19 8.77 -21.20
CA ASN A 2 5.48 8.22 -22.53
C ASN A 2 4.38 7.21 -22.91
N GLY A 3 4.31 6.79 -24.20
CA GLY A 3 3.24 5.89 -24.67
C GLY A 3 3.12 4.58 -23.87
N THR A 4 4.26 3.99 -23.44
CA THR A 4 4.30 2.79 -22.61
C THR A 4 3.67 3.02 -21.23
N GLU A 5 3.93 4.18 -20.60
CA GLU A 5 3.32 4.53 -19.31
C GLU A 5 1.82 4.78 -19.44
N ASP A 6 1.37 5.39 -20.54
CA ASP A 6 -0.05 5.65 -20.80
C ASP A 6 -0.83 4.33 -20.96
N ILE A 7 -0.29 3.38 -21.74
CA ILE A 7 -0.84 2.03 -21.88
C ILE A 7 -0.82 1.29 -20.54
N PHE A 8 0.29 1.34 -19.80
CA PHE A 8 0.39 0.71 -18.48
C PHE A 8 -0.70 1.19 -17.52
N PHE A 9 -0.92 2.51 -17.42
CA PHE A 9 -1.98 3.04 -16.56
C PHE A 9 -3.38 2.72 -17.08
N SER A 10 -3.58 2.65 -18.40
CA SER A 10 -4.85 2.22 -18.99
C SER A 10 -5.18 0.78 -18.62
N LEU A 11 -4.21 -0.14 -18.74
CA LEU A 11 -4.34 -1.54 -18.33
C LEU A 11 -4.57 -1.68 -16.81
N LEU A 12 -3.81 -0.91 -16.01
CA LEU A 12 -3.96 -0.92 -14.56
C LEU A 12 -5.38 -0.48 -14.14
N ARG A 13 -5.90 0.61 -14.72
CA ARG A 13 -7.29 1.07 -14.46
C ARG A 13 -8.31 0.04 -14.87
N SER A 14 -8.17 -0.52 -16.05
CA SER A 14 -9.06 -1.59 -16.55
C SER A 14 -9.09 -2.79 -15.60
N GLY A 15 -7.92 -3.28 -15.18
CA GLY A 15 -7.84 -4.41 -14.24
C GLY A 15 -8.28 -4.08 -12.82
N LEU A 16 -8.04 -2.87 -12.34
CA LEU A 16 -8.43 -2.42 -11.00
C LEU A 16 -9.96 -2.30 -10.88
N TRP A 17 -10.59 -1.63 -11.84
CA TRP A 17 -12.03 -1.34 -11.80
C TRP A 17 -12.89 -2.39 -12.50
N GLY A 18 -12.33 -3.18 -13.41
CA GLY A 18 -13.07 -4.11 -14.23
C GLY A 18 -14.07 -3.40 -15.16
N SER A 19 -13.71 -2.20 -15.61
CA SER A 19 -14.58 -1.31 -16.40
C SER A 19 -14.63 -1.61 -17.90
N GLY A 20 -14.06 -2.73 -18.34
CA GLY A 20 -13.97 -3.11 -19.75
C GLY A 20 -12.53 -3.08 -20.27
N PRO A 21 -12.33 -3.28 -21.58
CA PRO A 21 -11.00 -3.30 -22.17
C PRO A 21 -10.30 -1.95 -22.03
N ALA A 22 -8.98 -2.01 -21.85
CA ALA A 22 -8.13 -0.83 -21.81
C ALA A 22 -8.07 -0.15 -23.18
N ASP A 23 -7.97 1.17 -23.20
CA ASP A 23 -7.66 1.93 -24.41
C ASP A 23 -6.12 1.95 -24.60
N LEU A 24 -5.66 1.42 -25.73
CA LEU A 24 -4.25 1.39 -26.12
C LEU A 24 -3.86 2.59 -26.98
N ALA A 25 -4.76 3.56 -27.19
CA ALA A 25 -4.55 4.76 -28.00
C ALA A 25 -4.07 4.48 -29.46
N GLY A 26 -4.34 3.27 -29.96
CA GLY A 26 -3.89 2.83 -31.29
C GLY A 26 -2.39 2.50 -31.38
N GLU A 27 -1.69 2.47 -30.28
CA GLU A 27 -0.27 2.13 -30.21
C GLU A 27 -0.06 0.61 -30.03
N GLU A 28 1.05 0.08 -30.54
CA GLU A 28 1.47 -1.29 -30.30
C GLU A 28 2.17 -1.38 -28.93
N PRO A 29 1.64 -2.22 -27.98
CA PRO A 29 2.21 -2.29 -26.64
C PRO A 29 3.59 -2.95 -26.59
N ASP A 30 4.56 -2.33 -25.94
CA ASP A 30 5.78 -2.97 -25.47
C ASP A 30 5.46 -3.77 -24.18
N TRP A 31 5.02 -5.03 -24.37
CA TRP A 31 4.59 -5.90 -23.29
C TRP A 31 5.69 -6.16 -22.25
N ASP A 32 6.94 -6.31 -22.68
CA ASP A 32 8.08 -6.55 -21.77
C ASP A 32 8.29 -5.35 -20.84
N SER A 33 8.29 -4.15 -21.35
CA SER A 33 8.40 -2.92 -20.55
C SER A 33 7.20 -2.74 -19.63
N ILE A 34 5.97 -2.96 -20.12
CA ILE A 34 4.73 -2.85 -19.33
C ILE A 34 4.74 -3.81 -18.14
N PHE A 35 5.03 -5.10 -18.36
CA PHE A 35 5.03 -6.09 -17.28
C PHE A 35 6.24 -5.97 -16.36
N THR A 36 7.38 -5.46 -16.85
CA THR A 36 8.51 -5.10 -16.01
C THR A 36 8.13 -3.97 -15.04
N LEU A 37 7.46 -2.94 -15.52
CA LEU A 37 6.94 -1.87 -14.69
C LEU A 37 5.89 -2.38 -13.69
N ALA A 38 4.99 -3.26 -14.12
CA ALA A 38 3.97 -3.85 -13.26
C ALA A 38 4.56 -4.66 -12.09
N ARG A 39 5.67 -5.39 -12.32
CA ARG A 39 6.42 -6.09 -11.26
C ARG A 39 7.07 -5.10 -10.30
N ARG A 40 7.76 -4.09 -10.84
CA ARG A 40 8.41 -3.05 -10.02
C ARG A 40 7.44 -2.33 -9.11
N GLN A 41 6.19 -2.14 -9.55
CA GLN A 41 5.13 -1.45 -8.81
C GLN A 41 4.25 -2.39 -7.96
N ALA A 42 4.54 -3.70 -7.97
CA ALA A 42 3.76 -4.75 -7.30
C ALA A 42 2.26 -4.77 -7.69
N VAL A 43 1.96 -4.42 -8.94
CA VAL A 43 0.61 -4.41 -9.52
C VAL A 43 0.46 -5.38 -10.70
N PHE A 44 1.36 -6.35 -10.83
CA PHE A 44 1.38 -7.30 -11.93
C PHE A 44 0.02 -7.98 -12.17
N GLY A 45 -0.61 -8.52 -11.13
CA GLY A 45 -1.88 -9.22 -11.26
C GLY A 45 -3.01 -8.31 -11.80
N LEU A 46 -3.01 -7.02 -11.39
CA LEU A 46 -3.99 -6.05 -11.87
C LEU A 46 -3.76 -5.70 -13.35
N VAL A 47 -2.51 -5.45 -13.74
CA VAL A 47 -2.16 -5.15 -15.14
C VAL A 47 -2.42 -6.39 -16.03
N PHE A 48 -2.09 -7.60 -15.55
CA PHE A 48 -2.43 -8.85 -16.23
C PHE A 48 -3.94 -8.99 -16.43
N ARG A 49 -4.75 -8.67 -15.41
CA ARG A 49 -6.21 -8.67 -15.52
C ARG A 49 -6.69 -7.70 -16.60
N GLY A 50 -6.15 -6.47 -16.62
CA GLY A 50 -6.47 -5.48 -17.66
C GLY A 50 -6.10 -5.95 -19.06
N ALA A 51 -4.92 -6.54 -19.24
CA ALA A 51 -4.49 -7.12 -20.51
C ALA A 51 -5.38 -8.30 -20.94
N SER A 52 -5.89 -9.11 -20.00
CA SER A 52 -6.79 -10.23 -20.27
C SER A 52 -8.20 -9.81 -20.72
N MET A 53 -8.53 -8.53 -20.58
CA MET A 53 -9.84 -7.97 -21.01
C MET A 53 -9.76 -7.33 -22.40
N LEU A 54 -8.58 -7.27 -23.01
CA LEU A 54 -8.42 -6.76 -24.38
C LEU A 54 -9.03 -7.71 -25.41
N PRO A 55 -9.42 -7.20 -26.60
CA PRO A 55 -9.69 -8.04 -27.76
C PRO A 55 -8.51 -8.94 -28.11
N GLU A 56 -8.78 -10.14 -28.61
CA GLU A 56 -7.77 -11.18 -28.91
C GLU A 56 -6.59 -10.64 -29.74
N ASN A 57 -6.87 -9.81 -30.74
CA ASN A 57 -5.88 -9.21 -31.64
C ASN A 57 -5.03 -8.12 -31.02
N GLN A 58 -5.34 -7.69 -29.79
CA GLN A 58 -4.60 -6.69 -29.03
C GLN A 58 -3.90 -7.29 -27.79
N MET A 59 -4.15 -8.56 -27.48
CA MET A 59 -3.53 -9.25 -26.36
C MET A 59 -2.05 -9.54 -26.63
N PRO A 60 -1.23 -9.79 -25.58
CA PRO A 60 0.12 -10.33 -25.76
C PRO A 60 0.08 -11.63 -26.58
N PRO A 61 1.15 -11.95 -27.35
CA PRO A 61 1.25 -13.22 -28.07
C PRO A 61 1.03 -14.43 -27.17
N MET A 62 0.43 -15.52 -27.71
CA MET A 62 0.06 -16.69 -26.91
C MET A 62 1.19 -17.27 -26.03
N PRO A 63 2.44 -17.43 -26.50
CA PRO A 63 3.51 -17.95 -25.65
C PRO A 63 3.83 -17.06 -24.44
N GLU A 64 3.66 -15.74 -24.61
CA GLU A 64 3.85 -14.76 -23.55
C GLU A 64 2.69 -14.77 -22.57
N ARG A 65 1.44 -14.80 -23.05
CA ARG A 65 0.24 -14.95 -22.21
C ARG A 65 0.35 -16.15 -21.28
N MET A 66 0.83 -17.29 -21.76
CA MET A 66 1.02 -18.48 -20.92
C MET A 66 1.99 -18.22 -19.76
N LYS A 67 3.11 -17.54 -20.00
CA LYS A 67 4.06 -17.15 -18.94
C LYS A 67 3.43 -16.22 -17.93
N LEU A 68 2.69 -15.21 -18.40
CA LEU A 68 1.99 -14.25 -17.56
C LEU A 68 0.91 -14.91 -16.69
N MET A 69 0.15 -15.87 -17.25
CA MET A 69 -0.83 -16.69 -16.50
C MET A 69 -0.18 -17.50 -15.38
N VAL A 70 0.98 -18.13 -15.64
CA VAL A 70 1.71 -18.86 -14.61
C VAL A 70 2.18 -17.92 -13.50
N GLU A 71 2.64 -16.72 -13.83
CA GLU A 71 3.05 -15.71 -12.85
C GLU A 71 1.87 -15.20 -12.03
N ALA A 72 0.73 -14.91 -12.66
CA ALA A 72 -0.51 -14.54 -11.97
C ALA A 72 -0.96 -15.63 -10.98
N GLY A 73 -0.92 -16.90 -11.40
CA GLY A 73 -1.23 -18.02 -10.53
C GLY A 73 -0.29 -18.17 -9.31
N LYS A 74 0.97 -17.73 -9.41
CA LYS A 74 1.89 -17.67 -8.24
C LYS A 74 1.46 -16.59 -7.28
N ILE A 75 1.01 -15.43 -7.77
CA ILE A 75 0.50 -14.33 -6.94
C ILE A 75 -0.76 -14.78 -6.18
N GLU A 76 -1.68 -15.47 -6.85
CA GLU A 76 -2.90 -16.00 -6.23
C GLU A 76 -2.57 -17.03 -5.12
N LYS A 77 -1.66 -17.95 -5.38
CA LYS A 77 -1.21 -18.92 -4.38
C LYS A 77 -0.57 -18.23 -3.18
N GLN A 78 0.26 -17.22 -3.42
CA GLN A 78 0.87 -16.45 -2.33
C GLN A 78 -0.18 -15.66 -1.53
N ALA A 79 -1.14 -15.03 -2.19
CA ALA A 79 -2.24 -14.32 -1.51
C ALA A 79 -3.09 -15.27 -0.64
N ALA A 80 -3.39 -16.48 -1.15
CA ALA A 80 -4.11 -17.50 -0.39
C ALA A 80 -3.31 -17.96 0.85
N LYS A 81 -2.00 -18.16 0.70
CA LYS A 81 -1.08 -18.52 1.78
C LYS A 81 -1.05 -17.44 2.87
N VAL A 82 -0.84 -16.18 2.49
CA VAL A 82 -0.83 -15.02 3.42
C VAL A 82 -2.16 -14.91 4.18
N LYS A 83 -3.29 -15.12 3.48
CA LYS A 83 -4.63 -15.13 4.11
C LYS A 83 -4.80 -16.29 5.11
N GLY A 84 -4.24 -17.47 4.80
CA GLY A 84 -4.22 -18.62 5.71
C GLY A 84 -3.46 -18.31 6.99
N THR A 85 -2.22 -17.83 6.85
CA THR A 85 -1.37 -17.41 7.97
C THR A 85 -2.03 -16.33 8.82
N ALA A 86 -2.67 -15.32 8.20
CA ALA A 86 -3.39 -14.29 8.94
C ALA A 86 -4.50 -14.86 9.84
N ARG A 87 -5.26 -15.84 9.33
CA ARG A 87 -6.31 -16.51 10.11
C ARG A 87 -5.74 -17.27 11.29
N GLU A 88 -4.65 -17.99 11.11
CA GLU A 88 -4.02 -18.78 12.16
C GLU A 88 -3.42 -17.89 13.25
N VAL A 89 -2.75 -16.78 12.87
CA VAL A 89 -2.24 -15.80 13.83
C VAL A 89 -3.38 -15.18 14.65
N VAL A 90 -4.47 -14.79 14.00
CA VAL A 90 -5.67 -14.24 14.68
C VAL A 90 -6.27 -15.27 15.64
N ALA A 91 -6.44 -16.52 15.21
CA ALA A 91 -6.97 -17.58 16.07
C ALA A 91 -6.09 -17.78 17.30
N THR A 92 -4.76 -17.95 17.11
CA THR A 92 -3.80 -18.11 18.22
C THR A 92 -3.89 -16.98 19.24
N LEU A 93 -3.92 -15.73 18.77
CA LEU A 93 -4.01 -14.57 19.66
C LEU A 93 -5.38 -14.48 20.37
N THR A 94 -6.46 -14.79 19.66
CA THR A 94 -7.82 -14.74 20.23
C THR A 94 -8.02 -15.81 21.30
N GLU A 95 -7.56 -17.03 21.07
CA GLU A 95 -7.57 -18.14 22.05
C GLU A 95 -6.79 -17.79 23.32
N ALA A 96 -5.73 -16.99 23.22
CA ALA A 96 -4.96 -16.50 24.34
C ALA A 96 -5.55 -15.21 24.99
N GLY A 97 -6.76 -14.80 24.60
CA GLY A 97 -7.49 -13.67 25.19
C GLY A 97 -7.02 -12.29 24.71
N PHE A 98 -6.40 -12.21 23.55
CA PHE A 98 -6.11 -10.94 22.87
C PHE A 98 -7.25 -10.57 21.92
N SER A 99 -7.30 -9.28 21.55
CA SER A 99 -8.21 -8.76 20.51
C SER A 99 -7.36 -8.25 19.32
N PRO A 100 -6.85 -9.19 18.49
CA PRO A 100 -6.01 -8.81 17.35
C PRO A 100 -6.84 -8.24 16.21
N LEU A 101 -6.29 -7.28 15.48
CA LEU A 101 -6.87 -6.73 14.25
C LEU A 101 -5.85 -6.84 13.13
N VAL A 102 -6.14 -7.63 12.09
CA VAL A 102 -5.36 -7.62 10.86
C VAL A 102 -5.64 -6.30 10.13
N PHE A 103 -4.60 -5.57 9.80
CA PHE A 103 -4.71 -4.30 9.11
C PHE A 103 -3.68 -4.23 7.97
N LYS A 104 -3.82 -3.29 7.01
CA LYS A 104 -3.03 -3.28 5.77
C LYS A 104 -3.21 -4.59 4.96
N GLY A 105 -2.23 -4.96 4.15
CA GLY A 105 -2.09 -6.23 3.44
C GLY A 105 -3.39 -6.99 3.15
N PRO A 106 -3.59 -8.15 3.78
CA PRO A 106 -4.74 -9.03 3.55
C PRO A 106 -6.10 -8.39 3.88
N SER A 107 -6.16 -7.45 4.85
CA SER A 107 -7.42 -6.80 5.24
C SER A 107 -7.99 -5.93 4.12
N VAL A 108 -7.14 -5.32 3.30
CA VAL A 108 -7.53 -4.49 2.16
C VAL A 108 -7.88 -5.34 0.94
N GLY A 109 -7.30 -6.53 0.83
CA GLY A 109 -7.58 -7.47 -0.25
C GLY A 109 -9.08 -7.77 -0.43
N LYS A 110 -9.88 -7.71 0.63
CA LYS A 110 -11.35 -7.89 0.61
C LYS A 110 -12.09 -6.88 -0.28
N TYR A 111 -11.47 -5.72 -0.57
CA TYR A 111 -12.07 -4.67 -1.37
C TYR A 111 -11.89 -4.86 -2.89
N TYR A 112 -10.99 -5.75 -3.30
CA TYR A 112 -10.74 -6.05 -4.70
C TYR A 112 -11.77 -7.05 -5.24
N ARG A 113 -12.16 -6.90 -6.51
CA ARG A 113 -13.04 -7.86 -7.20
C ARG A 113 -12.41 -9.25 -7.25
N GLU A 114 -11.10 -9.30 -7.49
CA GLU A 114 -10.29 -10.51 -7.52
C GLU A 114 -9.14 -10.39 -6.50
N PRO A 115 -9.42 -10.68 -5.21
CA PRO A 115 -8.46 -10.51 -4.13
C PRO A 115 -7.13 -11.26 -4.34
N GLY A 116 -7.17 -12.37 -5.08
CA GLY A 116 -6.00 -13.19 -5.40
C GLY A 116 -4.98 -12.49 -6.29
N LEU A 117 -5.40 -11.57 -7.14
CA LEU A 117 -4.51 -10.84 -8.06
C LEU A 117 -3.79 -9.65 -7.38
N ARG A 118 -4.20 -9.27 -6.17
CA ARG A 118 -3.48 -8.29 -5.37
C ARG A 118 -2.24 -8.94 -4.74
N ALA A 119 -1.05 -8.43 -5.07
CA ALA A 119 0.19 -8.90 -4.47
C ALA A 119 0.17 -8.76 -2.94
N SER A 120 0.44 -9.86 -2.24
CA SER A 120 0.48 -9.94 -0.76
C SER A 120 1.76 -10.60 -0.32
N GLY A 121 2.46 -10.05 0.70
CA GLY A 121 3.75 -10.55 1.17
C GLY A 121 3.77 -10.87 2.66
N ASP A 122 3.10 -10.09 3.45
CA ASP A 122 3.18 -10.05 4.90
C ASP A 122 1.80 -9.97 5.56
N VAL A 123 1.78 -10.21 6.86
CA VAL A 123 0.60 -10.09 7.72
C VAL A 123 0.92 -9.09 8.82
N ASP A 124 0.30 -7.92 8.75
CA ASP A 124 0.35 -6.91 9.81
C ASP A 124 -0.82 -7.12 10.78
N VAL A 125 -0.51 -7.28 12.08
CA VAL A 125 -1.51 -7.45 13.13
C VAL A 125 -1.34 -6.37 14.19
N TRP A 126 -2.38 -5.59 14.41
CA TRP A 126 -2.42 -4.64 15.50
C TRP A 126 -2.86 -5.33 16.79
N VAL A 127 -2.06 -5.14 17.85
CA VAL A 127 -2.33 -5.65 19.20
C VAL A 127 -2.15 -4.50 20.19
N LEU A 128 -3.25 -3.93 20.67
CA LEU A 128 -3.23 -2.72 21.49
C LEU A 128 -2.51 -2.89 22.82
N GLN A 129 -2.73 -4.02 23.48
CA GLN A 129 -2.24 -4.26 24.84
C GLN A 129 -1.37 -5.50 24.92
N ARG A 130 -0.42 -5.51 25.86
CA ARG A 130 0.44 -6.68 26.16
C ARG A 130 1.17 -7.22 24.92
N LEU A 131 1.68 -6.33 24.05
CA LEU A 131 2.33 -6.73 22.79
C LEU A 131 3.49 -7.70 23.00
N GLU A 132 4.29 -7.53 24.07
CA GLU A 132 5.38 -8.44 24.44
C GLU A 132 4.82 -9.85 24.73
N ALA A 133 3.76 -9.94 25.55
CA ALA A 133 3.13 -11.23 25.86
C ALA A 133 2.50 -11.89 24.61
N ALA A 134 1.98 -11.10 23.66
CA ALA A 134 1.54 -11.62 22.38
C ALA A 134 2.70 -12.20 21.55
N ALA A 135 3.87 -11.56 21.59
CA ALA A 135 5.08 -12.06 20.94
C ALA A 135 5.61 -13.33 21.63
N ASP A 136 5.53 -13.42 22.96
CA ASP A 136 5.95 -14.59 23.73
C ASP A 136 5.16 -15.84 23.37
N LEU A 137 3.85 -15.73 23.07
CA LEU A 137 3.07 -16.87 22.59
C LEU A 137 3.68 -17.56 21.36
N PHE A 138 4.24 -16.78 20.46
CA PHE A 138 4.88 -17.33 19.27
C PHE A 138 6.30 -17.85 19.55
N ARG A 139 7.00 -17.28 20.53
CA ARG A 139 8.29 -17.85 21.03
C ARG A 139 8.05 -19.20 21.69
N ASP A 140 7.02 -19.32 22.51
CA ASP A 140 6.64 -20.58 23.18
C ASP A 140 6.25 -21.69 22.18
N LYS A 141 5.74 -21.29 21.00
CA LYS A 141 5.52 -22.20 19.87
C LYS A 141 6.79 -22.53 19.07
N GLY A 142 7.97 -22.07 19.51
CA GLY A 142 9.27 -22.34 18.87
C GLY A 142 9.62 -21.43 17.71
N LEU A 143 8.89 -20.32 17.49
CA LEU A 143 9.22 -19.38 16.42
C LEU A 143 10.30 -18.37 16.87
N THR A 144 11.18 -18.01 15.96
CA THR A 144 12.17 -16.94 16.19
C THR A 144 11.48 -15.58 16.03
N VAL A 145 11.22 -14.89 17.15
CA VAL A 145 10.56 -13.58 17.16
C VAL A 145 11.58 -12.48 17.44
N MET A 146 11.77 -11.59 16.49
CA MET A 146 12.68 -10.44 16.56
C MET A 146 11.90 -9.17 16.93
N LYS A 147 12.53 -8.28 17.69
CA LYS A 147 12.01 -6.94 17.98
C LYS A 147 12.63 -5.95 17.00
N GLU A 148 11.77 -5.23 16.28
CA GLU A 148 12.17 -4.20 15.34
C GLU A 148 12.45 -2.85 16.02
N ALA A 149 13.14 -1.95 15.32
CA ALA A 149 13.52 -0.64 15.86
C ALA A 149 12.32 0.26 16.22
N ASP A 150 11.20 0.11 15.52
CA ASP A 150 9.94 0.83 15.78
C ASP A 150 9.10 0.22 16.92
N GLY A 151 9.61 -0.90 17.50
CA GLY A 151 8.98 -1.63 18.59
C GLY A 151 7.97 -2.69 18.16
N ALA A 152 7.82 -2.95 16.87
CA ALA A 152 7.07 -4.10 16.35
C ALA A 152 7.82 -5.41 16.63
N PHE A 153 7.09 -6.54 16.59
CA PHE A 153 7.69 -7.87 16.63
C PHE A 153 7.48 -8.56 15.30
N ARG A 154 8.55 -9.10 14.75
CA ARG A 154 8.55 -9.81 13.48
C ARG A 154 8.95 -11.28 13.65
N PHE A 155 8.24 -12.17 12.98
CA PHE A 155 8.57 -13.59 12.87
C PHE A 155 8.10 -14.15 11.51
N ALA A 156 8.57 -15.33 11.16
CA ALA A 156 8.09 -16.06 9.98
C ALA A 156 7.22 -17.24 10.43
N MET A 157 6.05 -17.39 9.81
CA MET A 157 5.17 -18.54 9.99
C MET A 157 4.78 -19.08 8.62
N ASP A 158 5.08 -20.36 8.39
CA ASP A 158 4.95 -21.00 7.08
C ASP A 158 5.62 -20.25 5.91
N GLY A 159 6.74 -19.55 6.19
CA GLY A 159 7.43 -18.72 5.21
C GLY A 159 6.68 -17.44 4.80
N VAL A 160 5.73 -17.01 5.61
CA VAL A 160 5.08 -15.69 5.55
C VAL A 160 5.59 -14.83 6.70
N THR A 161 6.00 -13.63 6.42
CA THR A 161 6.37 -12.65 7.45
C THR A 161 5.12 -12.16 8.18
N VAL A 162 5.17 -12.18 9.52
CA VAL A 162 4.14 -11.64 10.40
C VAL A 162 4.75 -10.53 11.24
N GLU A 163 4.07 -9.40 11.31
CA GLU A 163 4.46 -8.25 12.14
C GLU A 163 3.35 -7.91 13.13
N LEU A 164 3.68 -7.95 14.43
CA LEU A 164 2.78 -7.52 15.50
C LEU A 164 3.09 -6.07 15.84
N HIS A 165 2.11 -5.19 15.70
CA HIS A 165 2.24 -3.75 15.89
C HIS A 165 1.45 -3.26 17.10
N ARG A 166 2.04 -2.33 17.86
CA ARG A 166 1.34 -1.58 18.92
C ARG A 166 0.62 -0.35 18.35
N ARG A 167 1.20 0.26 17.29
CA ARG A 167 0.62 1.45 16.65
C ARG A 167 -0.21 1.04 15.46
N TYR A 168 -1.42 1.57 15.39
CA TYR A 168 -2.30 1.40 14.23
C TYR A 168 -2.02 2.45 13.15
N TYR A 169 -1.63 3.66 13.56
CA TYR A 169 -1.35 4.77 12.65
C TYR A 169 0.14 5.06 12.57
N ASP A 170 0.62 5.34 11.38
CA ASP A 170 1.98 5.81 11.09
C ASP A 170 2.05 7.35 11.13
N LEU A 171 1.62 7.96 12.24
CA LEU A 171 1.53 9.42 12.42
C LEU A 171 2.17 9.91 13.72
N HIS A 172 2.77 11.11 13.65
CA HIS A 172 3.34 11.84 14.80
C HIS A 172 2.31 12.80 15.42
N VAL A 173 1.15 12.26 15.80
CA VAL A 173 0.04 13.03 16.38
C VAL A 173 -0.43 12.42 17.70
N SER A 174 -1.06 13.25 18.55
CA SER A 174 -1.65 12.76 19.81
C SER A 174 -2.85 11.85 19.51
N PRO A 175 -3.01 10.73 20.24
CA PRO A 175 -4.10 9.76 20.01
C PRO A 175 -5.51 10.39 19.98
N GLY A 176 -5.81 11.38 20.83
CA GLY A 176 -7.11 12.05 20.86
C GLY A 176 -7.49 12.86 19.60
N LYS A 177 -6.60 12.89 18.57
CA LYS A 177 -6.90 13.48 17.26
C LYS A 177 -7.26 12.43 16.21
N LEU A 178 -7.16 11.18 16.54
CA LEU A 178 -7.30 10.04 15.65
C LEU A 178 -8.68 9.38 15.84
N PRO A 179 -9.27 8.82 14.77
CA PRO A 179 -10.50 8.05 14.88
C PRO A 179 -10.32 6.82 15.78
N GLU A 180 -11.39 6.38 16.41
CA GLU A 180 -11.40 5.12 17.15
C GLU A 180 -11.19 3.91 16.23
N VAL A 181 -10.49 2.90 16.73
CA VAL A 181 -10.24 1.64 16.03
C VAL A 181 -11.07 0.52 16.70
N PRO A 182 -11.77 -0.29 15.90
CA PRO A 182 -11.92 -0.26 14.46
C PRO A 182 -13.04 0.68 13.97
N SER A 183 -12.77 1.43 12.90
CA SER A 183 -13.80 2.16 12.15
C SER A 183 -13.35 2.36 10.69
N ALA A 184 -14.29 2.68 9.81
CA ALA A 184 -13.97 2.97 8.40
C ALA A 184 -13.08 4.22 8.27
N CYS A 185 -13.34 5.28 9.06
CA CYS A 185 -12.48 6.45 9.13
C CYS A 185 -11.06 6.09 9.60
N ALA A 186 -10.94 5.18 10.59
CA ALA A 186 -9.66 4.69 11.08
C ALA A 186 -8.89 3.95 9.99
N GLU A 187 -9.54 3.06 9.24
CA GLU A 187 -8.92 2.29 8.15
C GLU A 187 -8.43 3.21 7.03
N LEU A 188 -9.25 4.17 6.58
CA LEU A 188 -8.87 5.14 5.55
C LEU A 188 -7.70 6.03 5.99
N LEU A 189 -7.73 6.56 7.21
CA LEU A 189 -6.64 7.39 7.73
C LEU A 189 -5.35 6.57 7.92
N MET A 190 -5.45 5.32 8.35
CA MET A 190 -4.31 4.41 8.49
C MET A 190 -3.65 4.16 7.14
N LEU A 191 -4.40 3.78 6.11
CA LEU A 191 -3.87 3.56 4.76
C LEU A 191 -3.21 4.83 4.20
N SER A 192 -3.88 5.98 4.35
CA SER A 192 -3.35 7.28 3.92
C SER A 192 -2.04 7.62 4.63
N SER A 193 -1.95 7.43 5.95
CA SER A 193 -0.75 7.71 6.74
C SER A 193 0.40 6.77 6.39
N HIS A 194 0.11 5.51 6.12
CA HIS A 194 1.09 4.53 5.67
C HIS A 194 1.71 4.91 4.31
N ILE A 195 0.87 5.33 3.35
CA ILE A 195 1.35 5.83 2.06
C ILE A 195 2.24 7.06 2.26
N LEU A 196 1.82 8.02 3.10
CA LEU A 196 2.60 9.23 3.39
C LEU A 196 3.97 8.89 3.98
N LYS A 197 4.04 8.04 5.00
CA LYS A 197 5.29 7.60 5.64
C LYS A 197 6.31 7.13 4.60
N HIS A 198 5.86 6.26 3.68
CA HIS A 198 6.74 5.72 2.64
C HIS A 198 7.05 6.73 1.54
N ALA A 199 6.10 7.58 1.15
CA ALA A 199 6.32 8.61 0.13
C ALA A 199 7.37 9.65 0.56
N ILE A 200 7.35 10.09 1.82
CA ILE A 200 8.38 11.00 2.37
C ILE A 200 9.67 10.28 2.73
N GLY A 201 9.63 8.98 3.00
CA GLY A 201 10.76 8.13 3.36
C GLY A 201 11.50 7.55 2.16
N VAL A 202 11.61 6.22 2.14
CA VAL A 202 12.43 5.49 1.15
C VAL A 202 11.78 5.36 -0.23
N GLY A 203 10.47 5.40 -0.32
CA GLY A 203 9.68 5.24 -1.55
C GLY A 203 8.47 4.37 -1.37
N ILE A 204 7.54 4.45 -2.33
CA ILE A 204 6.28 3.74 -2.33
C ILE A 204 5.90 3.36 -3.76
N GLY A 205 5.25 2.22 -3.94
CA GLY A 205 4.76 1.75 -5.23
C GLY A 205 3.26 1.95 -5.41
N LEU A 206 2.78 1.65 -6.62
CA LEU A 206 1.37 1.81 -6.99
C LEU A 206 0.42 0.90 -6.22
N LYS A 207 0.90 -0.26 -5.72
CA LYS A 207 0.06 -1.20 -4.97
C LYS A 207 -0.69 -0.52 -3.83
N GLN A 208 0.00 0.32 -3.05
CA GLN A 208 -0.60 1.00 -1.90
C GLN A 208 -1.62 2.07 -2.32
N PHE A 209 -1.41 2.71 -3.47
CA PHE A 209 -2.40 3.64 -4.04
C PHE A 209 -3.63 2.90 -4.58
N CYS A 210 -3.44 1.72 -5.21
CA CYS A 210 -4.56 0.86 -5.59
C CYS A 210 -5.35 0.41 -4.36
N ASP A 211 -4.67 0.03 -3.26
CA ASP A 211 -5.31 -0.30 -1.98
C ASP A 211 -6.18 0.85 -1.48
N MET A 212 -5.66 2.08 -1.51
CA MET A 212 -6.38 3.26 -1.08
C MET A 212 -7.59 3.57 -1.97
N ALA A 213 -7.45 3.48 -3.30
CA ALA A 213 -8.53 3.67 -4.25
C ALA A 213 -9.67 2.67 -4.02
N MET A 214 -9.32 1.38 -3.84
CA MET A 214 -10.29 0.33 -3.57
C MET A 214 -10.96 0.49 -2.19
N ALA A 215 -10.22 0.95 -1.17
CA ALA A 215 -10.78 1.21 0.15
C ALA A 215 -11.78 2.38 0.11
N PHE A 216 -11.46 3.49 -0.54
CA PHE A 216 -12.41 4.59 -0.70
C PHE A 216 -13.68 4.15 -1.42
N SER A 217 -13.56 3.41 -2.53
CA SER A 217 -14.72 2.91 -3.27
C SER A 217 -15.58 1.93 -2.45
N ALA A 218 -14.95 0.99 -1.75
CA ALA A 218 -15.68 -0.04 -0.98
C ALA A 218 -16.31 0.48 0.31
N LEU A 219 -15.74 1.55 0.88
CA LEU A 219 -16.20 2.19 2.11
C LEU A 219 -17.07 3.42 1.85
N ASP A 220 -17.32 3.77 0.59
CA ASP A 220 -18.24 4.86 0.25
C ASP A 220 -19.60 4.65 0.90
N GLY A 221 -20.15 5.71 1.50
CA GLY A 221 -21.38 5.65 2.30
C GLY A 221 -21.30 4.91 3.64
N LYS A 222 -20.11 4.36 4.01
CA LYS A 222 -19.90 3.61 5.27
C LYS A 222 -19.03 4.37 6.28
N TYR A 223 -18.57 5.56 5.94
CA TYR A 223 -17.85 6.45 6.85
C TYR A 223 -18.41 7.85 6.81
N ASP A 224 -18.23 8.58 7.90
CA ASP A 224 -18.61 9.99 7.97
C ASP A 224 -17.50 10.84 7.32
N GLN A 225 -17.85 11.50 6.21
CA GLN A 225 -16.91 12.37 5.48
C GLN A 225 -16.49 13.59 6.30
N GLU A 226 -17.37 14.12 7.17
CA GLU A 226 -17.05 15.24 8.05
C GLU A 226 -16.08 14.82 9.15
N GLU A 227 -16.28 13.63 9.76
CA GLU A 227 -15.36 13.04 10.73
C GLU A 227 -13.97 12.86 10.11
N LEU A 228 -13.90 12.18 8.95
CA LEU A 228 -12.62 11.97 8.25
C LEU A 228 -11.94 13.28 7.91
N GLY A 229 -12.68 14.26 7.34
CA GLY A 229 -12.17 15.58 7.02
C GLY A 229 -11.68 16.35 8.25
N THR A 230 -12.35 16.18 9.39
CA THR A 230 -11.93 16.76 10.67
C THR A 230 -10.65 16.13 11.19
N CYS A 231 -10.51 14.80 11.11
CA CYS A 231 -9.28 14.09 11.47
C CYS A 231 -8.12 14.50 10.56
N ILE A 232 -8.32 14.58 9.25
CA ILE A 232 -7.31 15.06 8.28
C ILE A 232 -6.83 16.47 8.67
N ARG A 233 -7.74 17.39 9.01
CA ARG A 233 -7.38 18.76 9.43
C ARG A 233 -6.62 18.77 10.76
N LYS A 234 -7.11 18.07 11.78
CA LYS A 234 -6.46 17.97 13.11
C LYS A 234 -5.07 17.35 13.05
N CYS A 235 -4.86 16.40 12.14
CA CYS A 235 -3.57 15.78 11.90
C CYS A 235 -2.61 16.62 11.02
N GLY A 236 -3.09 17.73 10.42
CA GLY A 236 -2.28 18.57 9.53
C GLY A 236 -2.04 17.92 8.15
N LEU A 237 -2.92 17.00 7.73
CA LEU A 237 -2.78 16.20 6.51
C LEU A 237 -3.56 16.77 5.31
N ARG A 238 -4.07 18.00 5.38
CA ARG A 238 -4.92 18.55 4.32
C ARG A 238 -4.24 18.56 2.95
N ARG A 239 -3.00 19.07 2.87
CA ARG A 239 -2.26 19.11 1.60
C ARG A 239 -1.90 17.71 1.09
N TRP A 240 -1.62 16.80 2.02
CA TRP A 240 -1.41 15.40 1.67
C TRP A 240 -2.68 14.78 1.09
N ASN A 241 -3.83 14.99 1.73
CA ASN A 241 -5.11 14.51 1.21
C ASN A 241 -5.41 15.06 -0.20
N ASP A 242 -5.19 16.38 -0.41
CA ASP A 242 -5.37 17.02 -1.71
C ASP A 242 -4.48 16.35 -2.77
N LEU A 243 -3.22 16.06 -2.45
CA LEU A 243 -2.28 15.40 -3.34
C LEU A 243 -2.65 13.93 -3.60
N LEU A 244 -2.98 13.18 -2.54
CA LEU A 244 -3.36 11.78 -2.63
C LEU A 244 -4.61 11.61 -3.50
N CYS A 245 -5.68 12.36 -3.22
CA CYS A 245 -6.91 12.28 -4.01
C CYS A 245 -6.71 12.71 -5.46
N SER A 246 -5.90 13.77 -5.71
CA SER A 246 -5.53 14.15 -7.08
C SER A 246 -4.80 13.02 -7.80
N PHE A 247 -3.88 12.32 -7.12
CA PHE A 247 -3.17 11.18 -7.70
C PHE A 247 -4.11 10.02 -8.02
N LEU A 248 -5.02 9.67 -7.09
CA LEU A 248 -5.98 8.57 -7.28
C LEU A 248 -6.92 8.86 -8.45
N ALA A 249 -7.42 10.10 -8.56
CA ALA A 249 -8.30 10.50 -9.66
C ALA A 249 -7.55 10.52 -11.00
N GLU A 250 -6.37 11.15 -11.08
CA GLU A 250 -5.62 11.35 -12.32
C GLU A 250 -5.04 10.05 -12.88
N PHE A 251 -4.38 9.24 -12.04
CA PHE A 251 -3.64 8.06 -12.50
C PHE A 251 -4.41 6.75 -12.36
N LEU A 252 -5.24 6.61 -11.34
CA LEU A 252 -6.01 5.37 -11.12
C LEU A 252 -7.47 5.47 -11.53
N GLY A 253 -7.93 6.64 -11.97
CA GLY A 253 -9.33 6.81 -12.40
C GLY A 253 -10.34 6.58 -11.27
N SER A 254 -9.98 6.91 -10.02
CA SER A 254 -10.91 6.80 -8.90
C SER A 254 -12.11 7.72 -9.12
N PRO A 255 -13.36 7.22 -8.98
CA PRO A 255 -14.54 8.05 -9.11
C PRO A 255 -14.53 9.19 -8.10
N ALA A 256 -14.76 10.42 -8.56
CA ALA A 256 -14.63 11.62 -7.73
C ALA A 256 -15.59 11.60 -6.53
N GLU A 257 -16.76 11.01 -6.70
CA GLU A 257 -17.80 10.87 -5.67
C GLU A 257 -17.39 9.95 -4.51
N THR A 258 -16.46 9.01 -4.74
CA THR A 258 -15.98 8.10 -3.69
C THR A 258 -14.84 8.70 -2.86
N LEU A 259 -14.24 9.80 -3.33
CA LEU A 259 -13.12 10.45 -2.66
C LEU A 259 -13.62 11.49 -1.64
N PRO A 260 -12.92 11.66 -0.49
CA PRO A 260 -13.23 12.77 0.42
C PRO A 260 -12.97 14.12 -0.26
N ALA A 261 -13.60 15.17 0.24
CA ALA A 261 -13.40 16.52 -0.31
C ALA A 261 -11.92 16.90 -0.38
N TYR A 262 -11.45 17.33 -1.55
CA TYR A 262 -10.07 17.74 -1.81
C TYR A 262 -10.01 18.89 -2.83
N ARG A 263 -8.87 19.58 -2.83
CA ARG A 263 -8.52 20.56 -3.87
C ARG A 263 -7.62 19.89 -4.89
N THR A 264 -7.99 19.96 -6.14
CA THR A 264 -7.17 19.44 -7.24
C THR A 264 -5.80 20.14 -7.28
N MET A 265 -4.76 19.35 -7.39
CA MET A 265 -3.39 19.82 -7.53
C MET A 265 -2.58 18.87 -8.41
N SER A 266 -1.46 19.33 -8.96
CA SER A 266 -0.60 18.47 -9.77
C SER A 266 -0.06 17.31 -8.95
N ALA A 267 -0.33 16.09 -9.38
CA ALA A 267 0.16 14.86 -8.78
C ALA A 267 1.51 14.38 -9.39
N SER A 268 2.03 15.06 -10.41
CA SER A 268 3.30 14.71 -11.09
C SER A 268 4.49 14.56 -10.13
N PRO A 269 4.68 15.39 -9.07
CA PRO A 269 5.79 15.18 -8.14
C PRO A 269 5.69 13.86 -7.38
N LEU A 270 4.49 13.44 -7.02
CA LEU A 270 4.24 12.16 -6.36
C LEU A 270 4.42 11.00 -7.34
N LEU A 271 3.92 11.13 -8.57
CA LEU A 271 4.14 10.14 -9.64
C LEU A 271 5.63 9.87 -9.84
N ARG A 272 6.45 10.91 -9.90
CA ARG A 272 7.91 10.75 -10.04
C ARG A 272 8.49 9.90 -8.92
N ILE A 273 8.11 10.17 -7.66
CA ILE A 273 8.57 9.39 -6.50
C ILE A 273 8.18 7.92 -6.61
N VAL A 274 6.95 7.64 -7.08
CA VAL A 274 6.41 6.30 -7.27
C VAL A 274 7.15 5.57 -8.38
N MET A 275 7.31 6.20 -9.54
CA MET A 275 7.90 5.59 -10.72
C MET A 275 9.41 5.33 -10.56
N GLU A 276 10.15 6.23 -9.90
CA GLU A 276 11.58 6.05 -9.62
C GLU A 276 11.86 4.92 -8.63
N GLY A 277 11.06 4.82 -7.57
CA GLY A 277 11.33 3.92 -6.46
C GLY A 277 10.76 2.50 -6.62
N GLY A 278 9.64 2.36 -7.31
CA GLY A 278 8.86 1.14 -7.30
C GLY A 278 8.39 0.77 -5.88
N ASN A 279 7.99 -0.49 -5.68
CA ASN A 279 7.47 -0.95 -4.41
C ASN A 279 8.49 -0.76 -3.28
N PHE A 280 8.15 0.05 -2.27
CA PHE A 280 9.00 0.41 -1.13
C PHE A 280 10.41 0.92 -1.48
N GLY A 281 10.55 1.55 -2.65
CA GLY A 281 11.83 2.12 -3.08
C GLY A 281 12.91 1.10 -3.49
N GLN A 282 12.59 -0.20 -3.52
CA GLN A 282 13.52 -1.29 -3.76
C GLN A 282 14.12 -1.30 -5.18
N HIS A 283 13.47 -0.61 -6.11
CA HIS A 283 13.91 -0.53 -7.51
C HIS A 283 14.59 0.81 -7.85
N ALA A 284 14.84 1.65 -6.83
CA ALA A 284 15.56 2.90 -7.03
C ALA A 284 17.06 2.62 -7.28
N ASP A 285 17.69 3.46 -8.12
CA ASP A 285 19.12 3.35 -8.39
C ASP A 285 19.93 3.42 -7.09
N GLY A 286 20.87 2.48 -6.94
CA GLY A 286 21.74 2.40 -5.77
C GLY A 286 21.02 1.99 -4.49
N PHE A 287 19.84 1.33 -4.58
CA PHE A 287 19.12 0.81 -3.41
C PHE A 287 20.03 -0.07 -2.55
N ARG A 288 20.04 0.23 -1.25
CA ARG A 288 20.73 -0.56 -0.21
C ARG A 288 19.90 -0.55 1.07
N LEU A 289 19.77 -1.71 1.71
CA LEU A 289 19.20 -1.81 3.05
C LEU A 289 20.21 -1.26 4.07
N SER A 290 20.28 0.08 4.19
CA SER A 290 21.17 0.76 5.14
C SER A 290 20.56 2.05 5.65
N LYS A 291 20.86 2.40 6.91
CA LYS A 291 20.42 3.67 7.52
C LYS A 291 20.91 4.88 6.70
N SER A 292 22.13 4.86 6.19
CA SER A 292 22.68 5.94 5.38
C SER A 292 21.90 6.15 4.07
N TYR A 293 21.45 5.07 3.42
CA TYR A 293 20.60 5.16 2.24
C TYR A 293 19.24 5.79 2.58
N THR A 294 18.59 5.33 3.67
CA THR A 294 17.31 5.88 4.15
C THR A 294 17.42 7.38 4.44
N VAL A 295 18.45 7.79 5.17
CA VAL A 295 18.70 9.22 5.47
C VAL A 295 18.91 10.03 4.18
N ARG A 296 19.75 9.56 3.26
CA ARG A 296 20.01 10.24 2.00
C ARG A 296 18.73 10.41 1.16
N ARG A 297 17.90 9.37 1.07
CA ARG A 297 16.61 9.42 0.33
C ARG A 297 15.65 10.39 0.96
N PHE A 298 15.52 10.37 2.29
CA PHE A 298 14.69 11.30 3.03
C PHE A 298 15.14 12.76 2.81
N LEU A 299 16.45 13.06 2.94
CA LEU A 299 16.99 14.39 2.71
C LEU A 299 16.76 14.88 1.28
N GLY A 300 16.91 14.01 0.29
CA GLY A 300 16.62 14.32 -1.11
C GLY A 300 15.15 14.69 -1.38
N ARG A 301 14.23 14.22 -0.53
CA ARG A 301 12.78 14.50 -0.62
C ARG A 301 12.31 15.61 0.32
N LEU A 302 13.19 16.19 1.11
CA LEU A 302 12.86 17.18 2.11
C LEU A 302 12.02 18.36 1.57
N PRO A 303 12.32 18.96 0.40
CA PRO A 303 11.48 20.03 -0.16
C PRO A 303 10.05 19.59 -0.48
N PHE A 304 9.88 18.36 -0.98
CA PHE A 304 8.57 17.78 -1.24
C PHE A 304 7.82 17.53 0.07
N SER A 305 8.44 16.83 1.03
CA SER A 305 7.81 16.42 2.28
C SER A 305 7.45 17.61 3.16
N LEU A 306 8.29 18.64 3.28
CA LEU A 306 7.98 19.88 3.99
C LEU A 306 6.79 20.63 3.37
N ARG A 307 6.66 20.60 2.05
CA ARG A 307 5.52 21.23 1.36
C ARG A 307 4.22 20.49 1.62
N ILE A 308 4.25 19.16 1.71
CA ILE A 308 3.05 18.30 1.77
C ILE A 308 2.61 18.03 3.21
N SER A 309 3.54 17.70 4.09
CA SER A 309 3.27 17.40 5.50
C SER A 309 4.45 17.80 6.39
N PRO A 310 4.60 19.09 6.75
CA PRO A 310 5.72 19.56 7.58
C PRO A 310 5.82 18.79 8.91
N ARG A 311 4.68 18.56 9.56
CA ARG A 311 4.62 17.88 10.86
C ARG A 311 5.21 16.47 10.80
N GLU A 312 4.77 15.66 9.83
CA GLU A 312 5.26 14.28 9.67
C GLU A 312 6.73 14.27 9.23
N THR A 313 7.15 15.28 8.45
CA THR A 313 8.55 15.45 8.06
C THR A 313 9.44 15.71 9.28
N PHE A 314 9.03 16.59 10.20
CA PHE A 314 9.77 16.82 11.43
C PHE A 314 9.73 15.60 12.36
N GLY A 315 8.61 14.91 12.47
CA GLY A 315 8.49 13.66 13.23
C GLY A 315 9.45 12.59 12.72
N THR A 316 9.46 12.36 11.40
CA THR A 316 10.39 11.43 10.76
C THR A 316 11.85 11.82 10.97
N LEU A 317 12.18 13.12 10.93
CA LEU A 317 13.54 13.60 11.23
C LEU A 317 13.95 13.26 12.67
N LEU A 318 13.05 13.44 13.64
CA LEU A 318 13.29 13.08 15.03
C LEU A 318 13.48 11.57 15.21
N ASP A 319 12.72 10.74 14.52
CA ASP A 319 12.87 9.28 14.55
C ASP A 319 14.22 8.84 13.97
N LEU A 320 14.65 9.46 12.86
CA LEU A 320 15.98 9.23 12.28
C LEU A 320 17.12 9.55 13.28
N THR A 321 17.01 10.65 14.02
CA THR A 321 18.02 11.04 15.03
C THR A 321 18.05 10.09 16.23
N LYS A 322 16.92 9.48 16.57
CA LYS A 322 16.79 8.49 17.67
C LYS A 322 17.15 7.07 17.24
N GLY A 323 17.41 6.83 15.98
CA GLY A 323 17.72 5.51 15.44
C GLY A 323 16.52 4.57 15.32
N ASN A 324 15.30 5.11 15.30
CA ASN A 324 14.02 4.37 15.26
C ASN A 324 13.51 4.11 13.82
N LEU A 325 14.37 4.23 12.81
CA LEU A 325 14.06 3.95 11.40
C LEU A 325 15.11 3.06 10.77
#